data_9c72a7483d9a380155d0d97afa7a451e
#
_entry.id   9c72a7483d9a380155d0d97afa7a451e
#
_cell.length_a   1.000
_cell.length_b   1.000
_cell.length_c   1.000
_cell.angle_alpha   90.00
_cell.angle_beta   90.00
_cell.angle_gamma   90.00
#
_symmetry.space_group_name_H-M   'P 1'
#
loop_
_entity.id
_entity.type
_entity.pdbx_description
1 polymer ?
#
loop_
_entity_poly.entity_id
_entity_poly.type
_entity_poly.pdbx_seq_one_letter_code
_entity_poly.pdbx_strand_id
1 'polypeptide(L)'
;MEQLRSTRQEVQEGGRTIIREPGRTIIREGDRTIIRHNETDRFRVNARDVSVQRRGSETVTTIIRQDGSRIISTVDEGGRLLRRMRRDQSGREVIIIDSAPRGPGFDARVFVNVPPPVIRMPRERYIVEAEDANEEMIYETLIAPPVERIERRYSLDEIRYSPGLRDHMRRVDVNTVTFETGSWEITQDQAPRLGVIANAIRRAIERNPREVFLIEGHTDAVGADVDNLSLSDRRAESVAVLLGDHFQVPPENLTTQGYGEQYLKVPTDGPERQNRRVTVRRITPLLAEQSDQRAR
;
A
#
# COMPACT_ATOMS: atom_id res chain seq x y z
N MET A 1 -1.39 -20.34 -6.56
CA MET A 1 -1.66 -20.57 -5.12
C MET A 1 -1.13 -21.92 -4.61
N GLU A 2 -1.28 -23.03 -5.33
CA GLU A 2 -0.83 -24.35 -4.88
C GLU A 2 0.67 -24.42 -4.57
N GLN A 3 1.52 -23.86 -5.42
CA GLN A 3 2.96 -23.75 -5.17
C GLN A 3 3.30 -22.92 -3.92
N LEU A 4 2.50 -21.91 -3.59
CA LEU A 4 2.72 -21.13 -2.37
C LEU A 4 2.38 -21.93 -1.12
N ARG A 5 1.31 -22.71 -1.16
CA ARG A 5 0.91 -23.58 -0.04
C ARG A 5 1.99 -24.61 0.27
N SER A 6 2.61 -25.20 -0.76
CA SER A 6 3.67 -26.23 -0.59
C SER A 6 4.97 -25.68 -0.01
N THR A 7 5.24 -24.37 -0.17
CA THR A 7 6.47 -23.72 0.36
C THR A 7 6.22 -22.97 1.67
N ARG A 8 4.98 -22.92 2.14
CA ARG A 8 4.58 -22.21 3.36
C ARG A 8 5.18 -22.88 4.60
N GLN A 9 5.76 -22.08 5.48
CA GLN A 9 6.26 -22.51 6.77
C GLN A 9 5.48 -21.81 7.87
N GLU A 10 4.99 -22.57 8.84
CA GLU A 10 4.24 -22.05 9.98
C GLU A 10 5.04 -22.31 11.27
N VAL A 11 5.20 -21.26 12.09
CA VAL A 11 5.92 -21.30 13.36
C VAL A 11 5.06 -20.61 14.43
N GLN A 12 4.97 -21.25 15.60
CA GLN A 12 4.34 -20.67 16.78
C GLN A 12 5.41 -19.99 17.64
N GLU A 13 5.26 -18.68 17.90
CA GLU A 13 6.22 -17.90 18.68
C GLU A 13 5.51 -16.88 19.56
N GLY A 14 5.68 -16.97 20.88
CA GLY A 14 5.16 -15.97 21.83
C GLY A 14 3.64 -15.76 21.76
N GLY A 15 2.84 -16.81 21.52
CA GLY A 15 1.38 -16.71 21.36
C GLY A 15 0.92 -16.20 20.01
N ARG A 16 1.84 -16.09 19.04
CA ARG A 16 1.59 -15.68 17.66
C ARG A 16 1.84 -16.84 16.70
N THR A 17 1.06 -16.89 15.65
CA THR A 17 1.34 -17.76 14.50
C THR A 17 2.02 -16.95 13.41
N ILE A 18 3.23 -17.33 13.06
CA ILE A 18 4.01 -16.71 11.97
C ILE A 18 4.02 -17.65 10.79
N ILE A 19 3.44 -17.20 9.68
CA ILE A 19 3.37 -17.95 8.43
C ILE A 19 4.30 -17.24 7.44
N ARG A 20 5.33 -17.98 6.98
CA ARG A 20 6.31 -17.48 6.01
C ARG A 20 6.03 -18.05 4.64
N GLU A 21 5.95 -17.17 3.65
CA GLU A 21 5.82 -17.48 2.24
C GLU A 21 6.96 -16.80 1.45
N PRO A 22 7.24 -17.20 0.21
CA PRO A 22 8.18 -16.48 -0.65
C PRO A 22 7.82 -14.98 -0.75
N GLY A 23 8.68 -14.12 -0.20
CA GLY A 23 8.55 -12.67 -0.19
C GLY A 23 7.50 -12.10 0.78
N ARG A 24 6.84 -12.93 1.63
CA ARG A 24 5.79 -12.48 2.55
C ARG A 24 5.88 -13.14 3.92
N THR A 25 5.47 -12.39 4.92
CA THR A 25 5.28 -12.91 6.28
C THR A 25 3.91 -12.52 6.78
N ILE A 26 3.10 -13.50 7.17
CA ILE A 26 1.78 -13.30 7.78
C ILE A 26 1.92 -13.59 9.27
N ILE A 27 1.43 -12.70 10.10
CA ILE A 27 1.47 -12.79 11.56
C ILE A 27 0.03 -12.76 12.06
N ARG A 28 -0.37 -13.81 12.78
CA ARG A 28 -1.66 -13.90 13.46
C ARG A 28 -1.45 -13.78 14.96
N GLU A 29 -2.21 -12.88 15.58
CA GLU A 29 -2.22 -12.67 17.03
C GLU A 29 -3.66 -12.47 17.51
N GLY A 30 -4.26 -13.50 18.10
CA GLY A 30 -5.68 -13.50 18.41
C GLY A 30 -6.55 -13.40 17.15
N ASP A 31 -7.43 -12.41 17.11
CA ASP A 31 -8.31 -12.09 16.00
C ASP A 31 -7.67 -11.17 14.93
N ARG A 32 -6.41 -10.80 15.14
CA ARG A 32 -5.69 -9.85 14.28
C ARG A 32 -4.71 -10.57 13.37
N THR A 33 -4.74 -10.19 12.11
CA THR A 33 -3.81 -10.72 11.10
C THR A 33 -3.13 -9.57 10.37
N ILE A 34 -1.80 -9.65 10.26
CA ILE A 34 -0.93 -8.72 9.58
C ILE A 34 -0.23 -9.46 8.46
N ILE A 35 -0.16 -8.87 7.27
CA ILE A 35 0.72 -9.34 6.19
C ILE A 35 1.77 -8.28 5.88
N ARG A 36 3.03 -8.70 5.76
CA ARG A 36 4.16 -7.86 5.40
C ARG A 36 4.91 -8.45 4.23
N HIS A 37 5.37 -7.59 3.36
CA HIS A 37 6.27 -7.93 2.27
C HIS A 37 7.31 -6.83 2.04
N ASN A 38 8.38 -7.16 1.33
CA ASN A 38 9.43 -6.21 1.01
C ASN A 38 9.06 -5.43 -0.26
N GLU A 39 8.51 -4.24 -0.12
CA GLU A 39 8.16 -3.36 -1.25
C GLU A 39 9.37 -2.88 -2.05
N THR A 40 10.60 -3.01 -1.50
CA THR A 40 11.82 -2.55 -2.20
C THR A 40 12.15 -3.40 -3.42
N ASP A 41 11.60 -4.61 -3.54
CA ASP A 41 11.87 -5.49 -4.67
C ASP A 41 11.33 -4.90 -5.99
N ARG A 42 10.20 -4.20 -5.99
CA ARG A 42 9.71 -3.50 -7.19
C ARG A 42 10.57 -2.30 -7.58
N PHE A 43 11.38 -1.73 -6.67
CA PHE A 43 12.29 -0.63 -6.98
C PHE A 43 13.59 -1.10 -7.65
N ARG A 44 13.86 -2.41 -7.60
CA ARG A 44 15.07 -3.03 -8.22
C ARG A 44 14.95 -3.17 -9.73
N VAL A 45 13.74 -3.15 -10.25
CA VAL A 45 13.51 -3.18 -11.69
C VAL A 45 14.19 -1.95 -12.32
N ASN A 46 15.07 -2.20 -13.30
CA ASN A 46 15.88 -1.16 -13.94
C ASN A 46 16.82 -0.36 -13.00
N ALA A 47 17.12 -0.85 -11.79
CA ALA A 47 18.13 -0.25 -10.93
C ALA A 47 19.53 -0.39 -11.55
N ARG A 48 20.35 0.66 -11.40
CA ARG A 48 21.78 0.62 -11.76
C ARG A 48 22.60 -0.11 -10.68
N ASP A 49 22.23 0.10 -9.43
CA ASP A 49 22.89 -0.50 -8.27
C ASP A 49 21.94 -0.63 -7.07
N VAL A 50 22.19 -1.62 -6.24
CA VAL A 50 21.42 -1.89 -5.00
C VAL A 50 22.38 -2.20 -3.86
N SER A 51 22.34 -1.42 -2.80
CA SER A 51 23.08 -1.70 -1.59
C SER A 51 22.17 -1.91 -0.39
N VAL A 52 22.50 -2.87 0.45
CA VAL A 52 21.78 -3.17 1.69
C VAL A 52 22.77 -3.09 2.84
N GLN A 53 22.46 -2.27 3.84
CA GLN A 53 23.28 -2.08 5.03
C GLN A 53 22.45 -2.32 6.29
N ARG A 54 22.96 -3.11 7.21
CA ARG A 54 22.39 -3.24 8.55
C ARG A 54 23.00 -2.19 9.48
N ARG A 55 22.16 -1.44 10.18
CA ARG A 55 22.54 -0.41 11.15
C ARG A 55 21.81 -0.68 12.48
N GLY A 56 22.46 -1.43 13.39
CA GLY A 56 21.80 -1.90 14.61
C GLY A 56 20.63 -2.81 14.28
N SER A 57 19.44 -2.45 14.76
CA SER A 57 18.17 -3.14 14.50
C SER A 57 17.49 -2.74 13.19
N GLU A 58 18.09 -1.87 12.40
CA GLU A 58 17.50 -1.36 11.16
C GLU A 58 18.25 -1.89 9.94
N THR A 59 17.52 -2.12 8.86
CA THR A 59 18.06 -2.42 7.54
C THR A 59 17.79 -1.26 6.60
N VAL A 60 18.85 -0.68 6.04
CA VAL A 60 18.79 0.41 5.07
C VAL A 60 19.08 -0.15 3.69
N THR A 61 18.11 -0.05 2.79
CA THR A 61 18.27 -0.41 1.37
C THR A 61 18.35 0.87 0.54
N THR A 62 19.43 1.02 -0.21
CA THR A 62 19.63 2.13 -1.16
C THR A 62 19.60 1.56 -2.57
N ILE A 63 18.71 2.07 -3.40
CA ILE A 63 18.58 1.72 -4.81
C ILE A 63 18.94 2.93 -5.64
N ILE A 64 19.91 2.77 -6.53
CA ILE A 64 20.39 3.81 -7.46
C ILE A 64 19.76 3.53 -8.82
N ARG A 65 19.02 4.49 -9.34
CA ARG A 65 18.40 4.43 -10.67
C ARG A 65 19.38 4.79 -11.78
N GLN A 66 18.99 4.53 -13.03
CA GLN A 66 19.79 4.88 -14.22
C GLN A 66 20.05 6.40 -14.33
N ASP A 67 19.08 7.21 -13.91
CA ASP A 67 19.20 8.67 -13.85
C ASP A 67 20.08 9.19 -12.71
N GLY A 68 20.65 8.30 -11.88
CA GLY A 68 21.47 8.66 -10.71
C GLY A 68 20.68 9.05 -9.46
N SER A 69 19.36 9.15 -9.52
CA SER A 69 18.53 9.34 -8.34
C SER A 69 18.57 8.10 -7.43
N ARG A 70 18.27 8.28 -6.16
CA ARG A 70 18.33 7.21 -5.16
C ARG A 70 17.02 7.10 -4.40
N ILE A 71 16.54 5.86 -4.21
CA ILE A 71 15.49 5.52 -3.27
C ILE A 71 16.16 4.89 -2.06
N ILE A 72 15.89 5.43 -0.88
CA ILE A 72 16.44 4.95 0.38
C ILE A 72 15.28 4.52 1.26
N SER A 73 15.23 3.24 1.62
CA SER A 73 14.21 2.66 2.50
C SER A 73 14.87 2.11 3.76
N THR A 74 14.33 2.45 4.90
CA THR A 74 14.74 1.93 6.21
C THR A 74 13.62 1.11 6.80
N VAL A 75 13.89 -0.14 7.16
CA VAL A 75 12.96 -1.05 7.82
C VAL A 75 13.53 -1.55 9.14
N ASP A 76 12.66 -1.86 10.11
CA ASP A 76 13.07 -2.50 11.37
C ASP A 76 13.27 -4.02 11.22
N GLU A 77 13.67 -4.71 12.30
CA GLU A 77 13.86 -6.18 12.32
C GLU A 77 12.59 -6.96 12.00
N GLY A 78 11.41 -6.40 12.28
CA GLY A 78 10.11 -6.97 11.94
C GLY A 78 9.66 -6.70 10.51
N GLY A 79 10.49 -6.04 9.67
CA GLY A 79 10.15 -5.69 8.31
C GLY A 79 9.20 -4.49 8.17
N ARG A 80 8.96 -3.74 9.25
CA ARG A 80 8.12 -2.54 9.21
C ARG A 80 8.89 -1.39 8.56
N LEU A 81 8.26 -0.70 7.60
CA LEU A 81 8.83 0.48 6.97
C LEU A 81 8.85 1.66 7.96
N LEU A 82 10.06 2.08 8.33
CA LEU A 82 10.27 3.24 9.20
C LEU A 82 10.38 4.53 8.39
N ARG A 83 11.13 4.50 7.27
CA ARG A 83 11.32 5.67 6.42
C ARG A 83 11.53 5.27 4.97
N ARG A 84 10.98 6.09 4.07
CA ARG A 84 11.28 6.04 2.63
C ARG A 84 11.52 7.44 2.12
N MET A 85 12.63 7.62 1.43
CA MET A 85 13.01 8.90 0.86
C MET A 85 13.56 8.75 -0.55
N ARG A 86 13.41 9.79 -1.36
CA ARG A 86 14.07 9.95 -2.64
C ARG A 86 15.11 11.05 -2.54
N ARG A 87 16.30 10.81 -3.09
CA ARG A 87 17.35 11.82 -3.29
C ARG A 87 17.58 11.96 -4.79
N ASP A 88 17.42 13.15 -5.32
CA ASP A 88 17.70 13.42 -6.73
C ASP A 88 19.22 13.57 -7.01
N GLN A 89 19.57 13.78 -8.30
CA GLN A 89 20.97 13.96 -8.72
C GLN A 89 21.62 15.20 -8.09
N SER A 90 20.85 16.23 -7.79
CA SER A 90 21.33 17.46 -7.14
C SER A 90 21.59 17.28 -5.63
N GLY A 91 21.23 16.12 -5.08
CA GLY A 91 21.32 15.83 -3.66
C GLY A 91 20.09 16.29 -2.84
N ARG A 92 19.07 16.86 -3.49
CA ARG A 92 17.83 17.27 -2.82
C ARG A 92 17.05 16.04 -2.37
N GLU A 93 16.69 16.03 -1.10
CA GLU A 93 15.95 14.94 -0.46
C GLU A 93 14.45 15.25 -0.36
N VAL A 94 13.63 14.25 -0.69
CA VAL A 94 12.20 14.25 -0.48
C VAL A 94 11.87 13.04 0.37
N ILE A 95 11.44 13.25 1.60
CA ILE A 95 10.93 12.16 2.44
C ILE A 95 9.48 11.95 2.06
N ILE A 96 9.18 10.72 1.68
CA ILE A 96 7.88 10.29 1.16
C ILE A 96 7.08 9.65 2.29
N ILE A 97 7.71 8.75 3.06
CA ILE A 97 7.10 8.10 4.23
C ILE A 97 8.06 8.27 5.41
N ASP A 98 7.51 8.70 6.54
CA ASP A 98 8.22 8.74 7.82
C ASP A 98 7.32 8.17 8.92
N SER A 99 7.54 6.91 9.25
CA SER A 99 6.83 6.16 10.28
C SER A 99 7.74 5.77 11.45
N ALA A 100 8.93 6.39 11.53
CA ALA A 100 9.86 6.13 12.62
C ALA A 100 9.25 6.56 13.97
N PRO A 101 9.46 5.77 15.05
CA PRO A 101 9.01 6.13 16.41
C PRO A 101 9.59 7.48 16.83
N ARG A 102 8.74 8.39 17.34
CA ARG A 102 9.13 9.72 17.78
C ARG A 102 8.81 9.92 19.26
N GLY A 103 9.79 9.68 20.12
CA GLY A 103 9.71 10.01 21.55
C GLY A 103 9.01 8.96 22.45
N PRO A 104 9.06 9.17 23.78
CA PRO A 104 8.38 8.33 24.75
C PRO A 104 6.86 8.43 24.56
N GLY A 105 6.18 7.29 24.39
CA GLY A 105 4.73 7.22 24.15
C GLY A 105 4.32 7.08 22.69
N PHE A 106 5.26 7.07 21.74
CA PHE A 106 4.96 6.56 20.40
C PHE A 106 4.75 5.05 20.50
N ASP A 107 3.49 4.69 20.60
CA ASP A 107 3.09 3.30 20.79
C ASP A 107 3.40 2.52 19.51
N ALA A 108 4.06 1.39 19.66
CA ALA A 108 4.26 0.41 18.58
C ALA A 108 2.94 -0.28 18.17
N ARG A 109 1.79 0.27 18.58
CA ARG A 109 0.47 -0.26 18.20
C ARG A 109 0.29 -0.14 16.70
N VAL A 110 0.10 -1.28 16.11
CA VAL A 110 -0.21 -1.40 14.68
C VAL A 110 -1.69 -1.09 14.43
N PHE A 111 -2.53 -1.28 15.45
CA PHE A 111 -3.97 -1.10 15.35
C PHE A 111 -4.44 0.08 16.21
N VAL A 112 -5.15 1.01 15.58
CA VAL A 112 -5.85 2.09 16.27
C VAL A 112 -7.35 1.97 16.00
N ASN A 113 -8.13 2.11 17.06
CA ASN A 113 -9.59 2.09 16.94
C ASN A 113 -10.04 3.53 16.67
N VAL A 114 -10.23 3.85 15.41
CA VAL A 114 -10.84 5.11 14.96
C VAL A 114 -12.22 4.76 14.40
N PRO A 115 -13.28 5.38 14.88
CA PRO A 115 -14.61 5.14 14.33
C PRO A 115 -14.65 5.54 12.85
N PRO A 116 -15.43 4.85 12.00
CA PRO A 116 -15.61 5.25 10.62
C PRO A 116 -16.26 6.64 10.55
N PRO A 117 -15.85 7.47 9.58
CA PRO A 117 -16.40 8.81 9.42
C PRO A 117 -17.86 8.76 8.95
N VAL A 118 -18.59 9.84 9.22
CA VAL A 118 -19.93 10.02 8.67
C VAL A 118 -19.84 10.55 7.26
N ILE A 119 -20.15 9.72 6.26
CA ILE A 119 -20.12 10.10 4.85
C ILE A 119 -21.36 10.95 4.51
N ARG A 120 -21.16 12.26 4.29
CA ARG A 120 -22.23 13.24 3.98
C ARG A 120 -22.30 13.60 2.49
N MET A 121 -21.80 12.72 1.63
CA MET A 121 -21.82 12.89 0.18
C MET A 121 -22.40 11.66 -0.51
N PRO A 122 -22.88 11.77 -1.77
CA PRO A 122 -23.28 10.63 -2.56
C PRO A 122 -22.17 9.58 -2.65
N ARG A 123 -22.55 8.30 -2.61
CA ARG A 123 -21.60 7.18 -2.61
C ARG A 123 -20.66 7.24 -3.82
N GLU A 124 -21.16 7.63 -4.98
CA GLU A 124 -20.43 7.71 -6.25
C GLU A 124 -19.34 8.78 -6.24
N ARG A 125 -19.43 9.73 -5.31
CA ARG A 125 -18.37 10.74 -5.07
C ARG A 125 -17.36 10.30 -4.02
N TYR A 126 -17.74 9.34 -3.19
CA TYR A 126 -16.85 8.78 -2.17
C TYR A 126 -16.08 7.56 -2.69
N ILE A 127 -16.73 6.71 -3.48
CA ILE A 127 -16.17 5.54 -4.16
C ILE A 127 -16.38 5.73 -5.65
N VAL A 128 -15.30 5.95 -6.38
CA VAL A 128 -15.34 6.13 -7.83
C VAL A 128 -14.94 4.84 -8.51
N GLU A 129 -15.79 4.31 -9.38
CA GLU A 129 -15.48 3.14 -10.21
C GLU A 129 -14.65 3.60 -11.41
N ALA A 130 -13.45 3.03 -11.59
CA ALA A 130 -12.52 3.52 -12.62
C ALA A 130 -13.03 3.31 -14.06
N GLU A 131 -13.87 2.32 -14.30
CA GLU A 131 -14.45 2.06 -15.63
C GLU A 131 -15.45 3.12 -16.09
N ASP A 132 -16.09 3.79 -15.12
CA ASP A 132 -17.13 4.80 -15.39
C ASP A 132 -16.60 6.23 -15.28
N ALA A 133 -15.30 6.41 -14.92
CA ALA A 133 -14.72 7.69 -14.60
C ALA A 133 -13.69 8.15 -15.64
N ASN A 134 -13.70 9.45 -15.93
CA ASN A 134 -12.61 10.08 -16.67
C ASN A 134 -11.43 10.45 -15.74
N GLU A 135 -10.31 10.86 -16.34
CA GLU A 135 -9.09 11.22 -15.60
C GLU A 135 -9.32 12.32 -14.58
N GLU A 136 -10.09 13.36 -14.90
CA GLU A 136 -10.33 14.48 -13.98
C GLU A 136 -11.12 14.03 -12.74
N MET A 137 -12.15 13.21 -12.91
CA MET A 137 -12.92 12.66 -11.79
C MET A 137 -12.05 11.78 -10.87
N ILE A 138 -11.19 10.95 -11.46
CA ILE A 138 -10.23 10.14 -10.69
C ILE A 138 -9.24 11.05 -9.95
N TYR A 139 -8.67 12.03 -10.65
CA TYR A 139 -7.75 12.98 -10.06
C TYR A 139 -8.37 13.74 -8.88
N GLU A 140 -9.54 14.35 -9.08
CA GLU A 140 -10.26 15.08 -8.03
C GLU A 140 -10.58 14.19 -6.82
N THR A 141 -10.91 12.90 -7.07
CA THR A 141 -11.16 11.92 -6.00
C THR A 141 -9.90 11.64 -5.21
N LEU A 142 -8.78 11.41 -5.90
CA LEU A 142 -7.51 11.10 -5.25
C LEU A 142 -6.93 12.30 -4.47
N ILE A 143 -7.07 13.54 -4.98
CA ILE A 143 -6.53 14.71 -4.27
C ILE A 143 -7.48 15.27 -3.21
N ALA A 144 -8.69 14.75 -3.10
CA ALA A 144 -9.67 15.22 -2.16
C ALA A 144 -9.16 15.19 -0.70
N PRO A 145 -9.51 16.18 0.12
CA PRO A 145 -9.19 16.13 1.54
C PRO A 145 -9.95 15.00 2.24
N PRO A 146 -9.55 14.64 3.46
CA PRO A 146 -10.33 13.72 4.29
C PRO A 146 -11.78 14.20 4.44
N VAL A 147 -12.73 13.24 4.44
CA VAL A 147 -14.17 13.55 4.54
C VAL A 147 -14.58 14.10 5.91
N GLU A 148 -13.77 13.83 6.92
CA GLU A 148 -13.85 14.45 8.25
C GLU A 148 -12.45 14.84 8.74
N ARG A 149 -12.38 15.73 9.72
CA ARG A 149 -11.12 16.20 10.30
C ARG A 149 -10.35 15.05 10.95
N ILE A 150 -9.06 14.99 10.63
CA ILE A 150 -8.11 14.06 11.25
C ILE A 150 -7.54 14.70 12.52
N GLU A 151 -7.70 14.04 13.66
CA GLU A 151 -7.26 14.57 14.96
C GLU A 151 -5.74 14.59 15.13
N ARG A 152 -5.05 13.57 14.60
CA ARG A 152 -3.59 13.45 14.60
C ARG A 152 -3.09 12.80 13.31
N ARG A 153 -1.81 12.73 13.13
CA ARG A 153 -1.17 11.99 12.06
C ARG A 153 -0.77 10.59 12.55
N TYR A 154 -0.67 9.65 11.63
CA TYR A 154 -0.52 8.23 11.91
C TYR A 154 0.68 7.65 11.18
N SER A 155 1.23 6.56 11.69
CA SER A 155 2.22 5.75 10.98
C SER A 155 1.57 5.00 9.81
N LEU A 156 2.39 4.52 8.88
CA LEU A 156 1.90 3.72 7.74
C LEU A 156 1.17 2.46 8.22
N ASP A 157 1.70 1.76 9.23
CA ASP A 157 1.08 0.54 9.74
C ASP A 157 -0.27 0.83 10.44
N GLU A 158 -0.38 1.91 11.22
CA GLU A 158 -1.66 2.32 11.80
C GLU A 158 -2.71 2.57 10.70
N ILE A 159 -2.33 3.18 9.57
CA ILE A 159 -3.22 3.42 8.43
C ILE A 159 -3.59 2.10 7.75
N ARG A 160 -2.61 1.24 7.47
CA ARG A 160 -2.84 -0.05 6.81
C ARG A 160 -3.82 -0.93 7.57
N TYR A 161 -3.69 -0.98 8.90
CA TYR A 161 -4.45 -1.94 9.72
C TYR A 161 -5.66 -1.34 10.46
N SER A 162 -6.00 -0.08 10.21
CA SER A 162 -7.15 0.60 10.81
C SER A 162 -8.15 1.04 9.74
N PRO A 163 -9.23 0.26 9.51
CA PRO A 163 -10.20 0.57 8.45
C PRO A 163 -10.86 1.94 8.65
N GLY A 164 -11.23 2.29 9.88
CA GLY A 164 -11.81 3.60 10.18
C GLY A 164 -10.92 4.77 9.74
N LEU A 165 -9.58 4.64 9.86
CA LEU A 165 -8.66 5.65 9.34
C LEU A 165 -8.71 5.74 7.82
N ARG A 166 -8.64 4.61 7.11
CA ARG A 166 -8.66 4.62 5.65
C ARG A 166 -9.96 5.19 5.10
N ASP A 167 -11.07 4.96 5.79
CA ASP A 167 -12.38 5.44 5.39
C ASP A 167 -12.55 6.96 5.51
N HIS A 168 -11.60 7.68 6.12
CA HIS A 168 -11.55 9.14 6.00
C HIS A 168 -11.13 9.63 4.61
N MET A 169 -10.54 8.76 3.80
CA MET A 169 -10.11 9.09 2.44
C MET A 169 -11.02 8.47 1.41
N ARG A 170 -11.39 9.26 0.38
CA ARG A 170 -12.07 8.74 -0.81
C ARG A 170 -11.23 7.68 -1.51
N ARG A 171 -11.86 6.82 -2.28
CA ARG A 171 -11.15 5.77 -3.01
C ARG A 171 -11.60 5.66 -4.46
N VAL A 172 -10.72 5.11 -5.27
CA VAL A 172 -11.00 4.67 -6.63
C VAL A 172 -10.96 3.15 -6.66
N ASP A 173 -12.06 2.51 -7.02
CA ASP A 173 -12.14 1.06 -7.23
C ASP A 173 -11.63 0.74 -8.64
N VAL A 174 -10.57 -0.07 -8.75
CA VAL A 174 -9.90 -0.44 -10.00
C VAL A 174 -10.59 -1.71 -10.55
N ASN A 175 -11.82 -1.56 -11.04
CA ASN A 175 -12.61 -2.63 -11.61
C ASN A 175 -12.29 -2.90 -13.09
N THR A 176 -11.44 -2.07 -13.69
CA THR A 176 -10.96 -2.21 -15.06
C THR A 176 -9.96 -3.36 -15.24
N VAL A 177 -9.37 -3.86 -14.16
CA VAL A 177 -8.43 -4.99 -14.14
C VAL A 177 -9.10 -6.17 -13.46
N THR A 178 -9.04 -7.33 -14.09
CA THR A 178 -9.56 -8.59 -13.57
C THR A 178 -8.45 -9.61 -13.42
N PHE A 179 -8.60 -10.50 -12.45
CA PHE A 179 -7.64 -11.55 -12.18
C PHE A 179 -8.31 -12.92 -12.36
N GLU A 180 -7.61 -13.83 -12.99
CA GLU A 180 -8.01 -15.23 -13.02
C GLU A 180 -8.09 -15.82 -11.61
N THR A 181 -8.89 -16.86 -11.44
CA THR A 181 -9.05 -17.51 -10.13
C THR A 181 -7.72 -18.03 -9.61
N GLY A 182 -7.36 -17.63 -8.40
CA GLY A 182 -6.08 -17.99 -7.77
C GLY A 182 -4.84 -17.33 -8.38
N SER A 183 -5.00 -16.38 -9.32
CA SER A 183 -3.91 -15.63 -9.96
C SER A 183 -3.84 -14.19 -9.44
N TRP A 184 -2.64 -13.63 -9.49
CA TRP A 184 -2.34 -12.21 -9.29
C TRP A 184 -1.71 -11.57 -10.54
N GLU A 185 -1.63 -12.30 -11.63
CA GLU A 185 -1.07 -11.79 -12.89
C GLU A 185 -2.09 -10.89 -13.60
N ILE A 186 -1.59 -9.78 -14.14
CA ILE A 186 -2.35 -8.87 -15.00
C ILE A 186 -1.89 -9.11 -16.42
N THR A 187 -2.83 -9.43 -17.31
CA THR A 187 -2.53 -9.68 -18.72
C THR A 187 -2.20 -8.37 -19.45
N GLN A 188 -1.38 -8.45 -20.49
CA GLN A 188 -0.90 -7.27 -21.22
C GLN A 188 -2.03 -6.43 -21.86
N ASP A 189 -3.12 -7.07 -22.27
CA ASP A 189 -4.31 -6.40 -22.82
C ASP A 189 -5.08 -5.57 -21.78
N GLN A 190 -4.91 -5.86 -20.50
CA GLN A 190 -5.53 -5.11 -19.41
C GLN A 190 -4.69 -3.90 -18.98
N ALA A 191 -3.37 -3.89 -19.25
CA ALA A 191 -2.47 -2.83 -18.83
C ALA A 191 -2.96 -1.43 -19.25
N PRO A 192 -3.39 -1.16 -20.50
CA PRO A 192 -3.85 0.17 -20.92
C PRO A 192 -5.00 0.73 -20.09
N ARG A 193 -5.81 -0.15 -19.48
CA ARG A 193 -6.96 0.25 -18.65
C ARG A 193 -6.58 0.96 -17.37
N LEU A 194 -5.32 0.83 -16.93
CA LEU A 194 -4.78 1.57 -15.79
C LEU A 194 -4.25 2.96 -16.15
N GLY A 195 -4.17 3.30 -17.43
CA GLY A 195 -3.56 4.56 -17.90
C GLY A 195 -4.21 5.80 -17.29
N VAL A 196 -5.53 5.82 -17.18
CA VAL A 196 -6.28 6.96 -16.61
C VAL A 196 -5.93 7.16 -15.12
N ILE A 197 -5.85 6.06 -14.36
CA ILE A 197 -5.46 6.10 -12.94
C ILE A 197 -4.00 6.52 -12.80
N ALA A 198 -3.11 5.98 -13.63
CA ALA A 198 -1.68 6.29 -13.63
C ALA A 198 -1.43 7.78 -13.91
N ASN A 199 -2.12 8.37 -14.88
CA ASN A 199 -2.02 9.78 -15.20
C ASN A 199 -2.48 10.66 -14.03
N ALA A 200 -3.61 10.32 -13.40
CA ALA A 200 -4.12 11.05 -12.24
C ALA A 200 -3.13 11.00 -11.06
N ILE A 201 -2.55 9.84 -10.78
CA ILE A 201 -1.53 9.67 -9.74
C ILE A 201 -0.27 10.48 -10.08
N ARG A 202 0.26 10.39 -11.30
CA ARG A 202 1.44 11.15 -11.73
C ARG A 202 1.22 12.65 -11.60
N ARG A 203 0.10 13.16 -12.08
CA ARG A 203 -0.30 14.57 -11.95
C ARG A 203 -0.31 15.03 -10.49
N ALA A 204 -0.80 14.20 -9.58
CA ALA A 204 -0.79 14.50 -8.15
C ALA A 204 0.64 14.54 -7.59
N ILE A 205 1.51 13.59 -7.97
CA ILE A 205 2.91 13.54 -7.53
C ILE A 205 3.73 14.70 -8.12
N GLU A 206 3.46 15.12 -9.36
CA GLU A 206 4.10 16.28 -9.97
C GLU A 206 3.81 17.56 -9.19
N ARG A 207 2.58 17.72 -8.68
CA ARG A 207 2.19 18.87 -7.84
C ARG A 207 2.75 18.78 -6.43
N ASN A 208 2.81 17.58 -5.87
CA ASN A 208 3.37 17.33 -4.54
C ASN A 208 4.17 16.01 -4.55
N PRO A 209 5.51 16.07 -4.64
CA PRO A 209 6.35 14.87 -4.66
C PRO A 209 6.28 13.98 -3.40
N ARG A 210 5.62 14.46 -2.34
CA ARG A 210 5.42 13.69 -1.09
C ARG A 210 4.11 12.90 -1.07
N GLU A 211 3.33 12.90 -2.15
CA GLU A 211 2.08 12.15 -2.19
C GLU A 211 2.33 10.66 -2.04
N VAL A 212 1.49 10.00 -1.27
CA VAL A 212 1.53 8.55 -1.04
C VAL A 212 0.17 7.96 -1.34
N PHE A 213 0.17 6.94 -2.18
CA PHE A 213 -1.02 6.20 -2.58
C PHE A 213 -0.95 4.77 -2.04
N LEU A 214 -2.00 4.35 -1.34
CA LEU A 214 -2.18 2.99 -0.88
C LEU A 214 -3.01 2.23 -1.92
N ILE A 215 -2.45 1.14 -2.42
CA ILE A 215 -3.11 0.19 -3.32
C ILE A 215 -3.57 -0.99 -2.46
N GLU A 216 -4.89 -1.16 -2.35
CA GLU A 216 -5.53 -2.16 -1.50
C GLU A 216 -6.03 -3.32 -2.34
N GLY A 217 -5.64 -4.55 -2.01
CA GLY A 217 -6.15 -5.76 -2.66
C GLY A 217 -7.24 -6.44 -1.82
N HIS A 218 -8.26 -6.97 -2.51
CA HIS A 218 -9.37 -7.68 -1.89
C HIS A 218 -9.72 -8.96 -2.64
N THR A 219 -10.31 -9.93 -1.94
CA THR A 219 -10.88 -11.16 -2.50
C THR A 219 -12.36 -11.26 -2.15
N ASP A 220 -13.06 -12.20 -2.76
CA ASP A 220 -14.29 -12.75 -2.23
C ASP A 220 -13.99 -13.69 -1.04
N ALA A 221 -15.03 -14.19 -0.39
CA ALA A 221 -14.94 -15.06 0.78
C ALA A 221 -14.69 -16.54 0.42
N VAL A 222 -14.37 -16.85 -0.82
CA VAL A 222 -14.12 -18.24 -1.24
C VAL A 222 -12.67 -18.61 -1.00
N GLY A 223 -12.45 -19.66 -0.19
CA GLY A 223 -11.12 -20.20 0.09
C GLY A 223 -10.70 -20.02 1.55
N ALA A 224 -9.41 -20.22 1.82
CA ALA A 224 -8.87 -20.02 3.17
C ALA A 224 -8.41 -18.57 3.35
N ASP A 225 -8.69 -17.97 4.51
CA ASP A 225 -8.33 -16.58 4.86
C ASP A 225 -6.88 -16.22 4.55
N VAL A 226 -5.94 -17.14 4.89
CA VAL A 226 -4.49 -16.94 4.63
C VAL A 226 -4.20 -16.86 3.15
N ASP A 227 -4.86 -17.70 2.36
CA ASP A 227 -4.71 -17.70 0.90
C ASP A 227 -5.29 -16.44 0.30
N ASN A 228 -6.48 -16.03 0.75
CA ASN A 228 -7.14 -14.80 0.33
C ASN A 228 -6.31 -13.57 0.70
N LEU A 229 -5.73 -13.54 1.90
CA LEU A 229 -4.85 -12.47 2.33
C LEU A 229 -3.59 -12.38 1.46
N SER A 230 -2.89 -13.52 1.24
CA SER A 230 -1.70 -13.57 0.39
C SER A 230 -2.01 -13.21 -1.07
N LEU A 231 -3.12 -13.73 -1.62
CA LEU A 231 -3.53 -13.47 -2.99
C LEU A 231 -3.88 -11.99 -3.22
N SER A 232 -4.63 -11.40 -2.30
CA SER A 232 -5.00 -9.98 -2.39
C SER A 232 -3.79 -9.05 -2.31
N ASP A 233 -2.81 -9.38 -1.46
CA ASP A 233 -1.58 -8.61 -1.32
C ASP A 233 -0.72 -8.67 -2.59
N ARG A 234 -0.61 -9.85 -3.21
CA ARG A 234 0.07 -10.01 -4.50
C ARG A 234 -0.64 -9.27 -5.63
N ARG A 235 -1.97 -9.23 -5.66
CA ARG A 235 -2.74 -8.45 -6.63
C ARG A 235 -2.49 -6.96 -6.51
N ALA A 236 -2.47 -6.43 -5.28
CA ALA A 236 -2.12 -5.04 -5.02
C ALA A 236 -0.70 -4.73 -5.51
N GLU A 237 0.25 -5.61 -5.25
CA GLU A 237 1.64 -5.47 -5.71
C GLU A 237 1.75 -5.52 -7.24
N SER A 238 1.02 -6.42 -7.93
CA SER A 238 1.01 -6.49 -9.40
C SER A 238 0.51 -5.19 -10.03
N VAL A 239 -0.51 -4.56 -9.45
CA VAL A 239 -0.99 -3.24 -9.92
C VAL A 239 0.08 -2.18 -9.67
N ALA A 240 0.75 -2.17 -8.50
CA ALA A 240 1.82 -1.21 -8.20
C ALA A 240 3.02 -1.34 -9.15
N VAL A 241 3.42 -2.58 -9.44
CA VAL A 241 4.49 -2.88 -10.41
C VAL A 241 4.11 -2.35 -11.79
N LEU A 242 2.90 -2.64 -12.26
CA LEU A 242 2.44 -2.21 -13.57
C LEU A 242 2.34 -0.67 -13.69
N LEU A 243 1.85 0.01 -12.64
CA LEU A 243 1.85 1.47 -12.58
C LEU A 243 3.26 2.05 -12.65
N GLY A 244 4.25 1.42 -12.01
CA GLY A 244 5.64 1.85 -12.04
C GLY A 244 6.30 1.58 -13.39
N ASP A 245 6.26 0.35 -13.86
CA ASP A 245 7.05 -0.11 -15.00
C ASP A 245 6.47 0.35 -16.34
N HIS A 246 5.14 0.29 -16.48
CA HIS A 246 4.49 0.63 -17.75
C HIS A 246 4.11 2.11 -17.85
N PHE A 247 3.68 2.72 -16.74
CA PHE A 247 3.20 4.10 -16.72
C PHE A 247 4.14 5.09 -16.03
N GLN A 248 5.30 4.64 -15.57
CA GLN A 248 6.31 5.49 -14.94
C GLN A 248 5.82 6.28 -13.72
N VAL A 249 4.83 5.75 -13.00
CA VAL A 249 4.46 6.27 -11.69
C VAL A 249 5.64 6.01 -10.75
N PRO A 250 6.17 7.03 -10.04
CA PRO A 250 7.27 6.82 -9.10
C PRO A 250 6.92 5.75 -8.05
N PRO A 251 7.56 4.57 -8.08
CA PRO A 251 7.13 3.44 -7.25
C PRO A 251 7.31 3.69 -5.76
N GLU A 252 8.21 4.61 -5.37
CA GLU A 252 8.39 5.03 -3.98
C GLU A 252 7.19 5.77 -3.38
N ASN A 253 6.33 6.34 -4.23
CA ASN A 253 5.09 7.01 -3.84
C ASN A 253 3.90 6.04 -3.70
N LEU A 254 4.11 4.77 -4.05
CA LEU A 254 3.12 3.70 -3.94
C LEU A 254 3.43 2.81 -2.75
N THR A 255 2.40 2.40 -2.03
CA THR A 255 2.45 1.37 -1.01
C THR A 255 1.29 0.41 -1.20
N THR A 256 1.45 -0.86 -0.85
CA THR A 256 0.48 -1.90 -1.13
C THR A 256 0.07 -2.63 0.14
N GLN A 257 -1.17 -3.15 0.16
CA GLN A 257 -1.66 -3.96 1.26
C GLN A 257 -2.78 -4.88 0.78
N GLY A 258 -2.69 -6.17 1.12
CA GLY A 258 -3.77 -7.12 0.98
C GLY A 258 -4.66 -7.17 2.21
N TYR A 259 -5.94 -7.35 2.00
CA TYR A 259 -6.94 -7.50 3.06
C TYR A 259 -7.74 -8.80 2.95
N GLY A 260 -7.50 -9.61 1.92
CA GLY A 260 -8.30 -10.81 1.70
C GLY A 260 -9.79 -10.47 1.61
N GLU A 261 -10.58 -11.21 2.34
CA GLU A 261 -12.03 -11.08 2.44
C GLU A 261 -12.54 -10.19 3.60
N GLN A 262 -11.62 -9.55 4.35
CA GLN A 262 -11.97 -8.79 5.56
C GLN A 262 -12.93 -7.60 5.30
N TYR A 263 -12.95 -7.07 4.08
CA TYR A 263 -13.74 -5.87 3.71
C TYR A 263 -14.49 -6.11 2.41
N LEU A 264 -15.53 -6.96 2.48
CA LEU A 264 -16.38 -7.29 1.34
C LEU A 264 -17.16 -6.04 0.89
N LYS A 265 -17.22 -5.80 -0.42
CA LYS A 265 -18.06 -4.76 -1.05
C LYS A 265 -19.53 -5.22 -1.09
N VAL A 266 -19.70 -6.50 -1.37
CA VAL A 266 -20.99 -7.21 -1.31
C VAL A 266 -20.87 -8.29 -0.23
N PRO A 267 -21.64 -8.22 0.85
CA PRO A 267 -21.58 -9.20 1.95
C PRO A 267 -22.17 -10.54 1.50
N THR A 268 -21.32 -11.48 1.14
CA THR A 268 -21.68 -12.85 0.73
C THR A 268 -20.50 -13.80 0.97
N ASP A 269 -20.81 -15.04 1.34
CA ASP A 269 -19.82 -16.11 1.49
C ASP A 269 -19.51 -16.83 0.16
N GLY A 270 -20.26 -16.50 -0.90
CA GLY A 270 -20.09 -17.07 -2.22
C GLY A 270 -19.10 -16.28 -3.10
N PRO A 271 -18.82 -16.82 -4.31
CA PRO A 271 -17.99 -16.12 -5.28
C PRO A 271 -18.64 -14.83 -5.75
N GLU A 272 -17.96 -13.71 -5.56
CA GLU A 272 -18.47 -12.39 -5.93
C GLU A 272 -17.38 -11.56 -6.64
N ARG A 273 -17.68 -11.18 -7.89
CA ARG A 273 -16.73 -10.44 -8.73
C ARG A 273 -16.40 -9.08 -8.14
N GLN A 274 -17.36 -8.36 -7.57
CA GLN A 274 -17.16 -7.03 -7.02
C GLN A 274 -16.27 -7.05 -5.77
N ASN A 275 -16.19 -8.18 -5.07
CA ASN A 275 -15.29 -8.38 -3.95
C ASN A 275 -13.84 -8.59 -4.39
N ARG A 276 -13.62 -9.20 -5.56
CA ARG A 276 -12.30 -9.39 -6.17
C ARG A 276 -11.86 -8.12 -6.88
N ARG A 277 -11.36 -7.16 -6.13
CA ARG A 277 -11.01 -5.83 -6.61
C ARG A 277 -9.67 -5.35 -6.07
N VAL A 278 -9.13 -4.34 -6.71
CA VAL A 278 -8.06 -3.50 -6.18
C VAL A 278 -8.60 -2.08 -6.03
N THR A 279 -8.20 -1.37 -4.99
CA THR A 279 -8.60 0.02 -4.79
C THR A 279 -7.38 0.92 -4.59
N VAL A 280 -7.50 2.20 -4.90
CA VAL A 280 -6.45 3.19 -4.71
C VAL A 280 -6.97 4.31 -3.82
N ARG A 281 -6.20 4.63 -2.77
CA ARG A 281 -6.45 5.77 -1.88
C ARG A 281 -5.21 6.63 -1.75
N ARG A 282 -5.37 7.94 -1.75
CA ARG A 282 -4.31 8.85 -1.31
C ARG A 282 -4.29 8.89 0.22
N ILE A 283 -3.17 8.52 0.82
CA ILE A 283 -3.06 8.47 2.28
C ILE A 283 -2.16 9.55 2.88
N THR A 284 -1.58 10.41 2.06
CA THR A 284 -0.72 11.54 2.51
C THR A 284 -1.33 12.36 3.66
N PRO A 285 -2.64 12.71 3.62
CA PRO A 285 -3.23 13.49 4.71
C PRO A 285 -3.28 12.77 6.06
N LEU A 286 -3.17 11.45 6.07
CA LEU A 286 -3.17 10.62 7.28
C LEU A 286 -1.77 10.42 7.84
N LEU A 287 -0.73 10.46 7.00
CA LEU A 287 0.64 10.15 7.38
C LEU A 287 1.25 11.24 8.28
N ALA A 288 2.11 10.81 9.18
CA ALA A 288 2.91 11.70 10.00
C ALA A 288 3.74 12.64 9.12
N GLU A 289 3.65 13.93 9.40
CA GLU A 289 4.49 14.94 8.77
C GLU A 289 5.85 14.99 9.44
N GLN A 290 6.90 15.27 8.66
CA GLN A 290 8.17 15.64 9.26
C GLN A 290 8.02 16.93 10.06
N SER A 291 8.48 16.93 11.30
CA SER A 291 8.93 18.17 11.92
C SER A 291 10.15 18.64 11.13
N ASP A 292 10.07 19.79 10.49
CA ASP A 292 11.23 20.50 9.91
C ASP A 292 12.29 20.68 11.01
N GLN A 293 13.21 19.73 11.12
CA GLN A 293 14.45 19.89 11.91
C GLN A 293 15.47 20.77 11.15
N ARG A 294 15.01 21.80 10.43
CA ARG A 294 15.86 22.86 9.89
C ARG A 294 15.51 24.18 10.53
N ALA A 295 15.59 24.22 11.85
CA ALA A 295 15.63 25.48 12.58
C ALA A 295 16.36 25.24 13.90
N ARG A 296 17.70 25.07 13.83
CA ARG A 296 18.67 25.53 14.83
C ARG A 296 20.07 25.43 14.28
#